data_bc5167617ee21109bd2f7c8febd9fca1
#
_entry.id   bc5167617ee21109bd2f7c8febd9fca1
#
_cell.length_a   1.000
_cell.length_b   1.000
_cell.length_c   1.000
_cell.angle_alpha   90.00
_cell.angle_beta   90.00
_cell.angle_gamma   90.00
#
_symmetry.space_group_name_H-M   'P 1'
#
loop_
_entity.id
_entity.type
_entity.pdbx_description
1 polymer ?
#
loop_
_entity_poly.entity_id
_entity_poly.type
_entity_poly.pdbx_seq_one_letter_code
_entity_poly.pdbx_strand_id
1 'polypeptide(L)'
;MERIAPFKLSGPHTLAEAAALFAATPGARPIAGGTDLIPNLRDGVGKPPMLIDLSGIAALHALTITSAGATIGAGVTLARLATDDQIKRALPVLAEAALTVAGPGHRTVATLGGNLCLDTRCVFYNQSEWWRRSNEYCLKHGGDVCHVAPQGKQCHAAFSGDLAPALLVLGANVEIAGPHGARHLPLADLYVEDGAAHLTLGTGEILVAAHVPPQPVNARAGYRKARARGAIDFPLAGVAARVETRNGCITDLRVALTGTNARPFLLEGTDELVGRPPDDDLLTQLAKLVQKQVSPMRTTVTQSNYRRQVAAVLARRLTCELAGGVVARPTP
;
A
#
# COMPACT_ATOMS: atom_id res chain seq x y z
N MET A 1 -19.14 -19.43 -5.44
CA MET A 1 -17.65 -19.49 -5.54
C MET A 1 -17.31 -20.32 -6.77
N GLU A 2 -16.58 -19.77 -7.70
CA GLU A 2 -16.12 -20.49 -8.87
C GLU A 2 -14.99 -21.45 -8.50
N ARG A 3 -14.83 -22.53 -9.27
CA ARG A 3 -13.69 -23.43 -9.10
C ARG A 3 -12.45 -22.72 -9.64
N ILE A 4 -11.38 -22.67 -8.84
CA ILE A 4 -10.10 -22.12 -9.30
C ILE A 4 -9.63 -22.91 -10.53
N ALA A 5 -9.23 -22.21 -11.59
CA ALA A 5 -8.66 -22.85 -12.78
C ALA A 5 -7.38 -23.63 -12.40
N PRO A 6 -7.11 -24.78 -13.02
CA PRO A 6 -5.89 -25.52 -12.75
C PRO A 6 -4.65 -24.69 -13.03
N PHE A 7 -3.64 -24.81 -12.16
CA PHE A 7 -2.33 -24.17 -12.30
C PHE A 7 -1.23 -25.14 -11.82
N LYS A 8 0.00 -24.90 -12.25
CA LYS A 8 1.19 -25.55 -11.67
C LYS A 8 1.66 -24.73 -10.46
N LEU A 9 2.14 -25.40 -9.42
CA LEU A 9 2.83 -24.76 -8.29
C LEU A 9 4.31 -25.08 -8.38
N SER A 10 5.17 -24.07 -8.30
CA SER A 10 6.62 -24.20 -8.25
C SER A 10 7.15 -23.44 -7.04
N GLY A 11 8.10 -24.05 -6.31
CA GLY A 11 8.73 -23.48 -5.11
C GLY A 11 10.24 -23.34 -5.30
N PRO A 12 10.74 -22.30 -5.97
CA PRO A 12 12.16 -22.04 -6.10
C PRO A 12 12.79 -21.70 -4.74
N HIS A 13 14.08 -22.01 -4.58
CA HIS A 13 14.82 -21.75 -3.35
C HIS A 13 15.70 -20.49 -3.42
N THR A 14 15.88 -19.93 -4.61
CA THR A 14 16.69 -18.73 -4.83
C THR A 14 15.92 -17.67 -5.63
N LEU A 15 16.32 -16.39 -5.46
CA LEU A 15 15.76 -15.29 -6.25
C LEU A 15 16.04 -15.47 -7.75
N ALA A 16 17.21 -15.97 -8.11
CA ALA A 16 17.58 -16.19 -9.51
C ALA A 16 16.69 -17.25 -10.17
N GLU A 17 16.45 -18.38 -9.50
CA GLU A 17 15.51 -19.40 -9.98
C GLU A 17 14.08 -18.84 -10.12
N ALA A 18 13.60 -18.09 -9.12
CA ALA A 18 12.28 -17.50 -9.14
C ALA A 18 12.11 -16.50 -10.31
N ALA A 19 13.08 -15.60 -10.49
CA ALA A 19 13.07 -14.61 -11.58
C ALA A 19 13.15 -15.29 -12.96
N ALA A 20 14.02 -16.27 -13.13
CA ALA A 20 14.12 -17.02 -14.38
C ALA A 20 12.83 -17.77 -14.73
N LEU A 21 12.23 -18.45 -13.75
CA LEU A 21 10.97 -19.15 -13.92
C LEU A 21 9.82 -18.21 -14.25
N PHE A 22 9.76 -17.05 -13.59
CA PHE A 22 8.75 -16.04 -13.82
C PHE A 22 8.88 -15.41 -15.23
N ALA A 23 10.11 -15.12 -15.66
CA ALA A 23 10.38 -14.62 -17.01
C ALA A 23 10.05 -15.65 -18.10
N ALA A 24 10.34 -16.94 -17.85
CA ALA A 24 10.13 -18.03 -18.81
C ALA A 24 8.66 -18.48 -18.93
N THR A 25 7.77 -18.07 -18.01
CA THR A 25 6.39 -18.55 -17.97
C THR A 25 5.42 -17.38 -18.11
N PRO A 26 5.00 -17.00 -19.33
CA PRO A 26 4.04 -15.92 -19.56
C PRO A 26 2.75 -16.16 -18.79
N GLY A 27 2.29 -15.14 -18.05
CA GLY A 27 1.08 -15.20 -17.21
C GLY A 27 1.27 -15.90 -15.86
N ALA A 28 2.45 -16.42 -15.51
CA ALA A 28 2.74 -16.88 -14.15
C ALA A 28 2.55 -15.76 -13.13
N ARG A 29 2.26 -16.11 -11.88
CA ARG A 29 2.09 -15.15 -10.79
C ARG A 29 2.92 -15.57 -9.58
N PRO A 30 3.70 -14.65 -8.99
CA PRO A 30 4.32 -14.90 -7.71
C PRO A 30 3.26 -14.98 -6.61
N ILE A 31 3.47 -15.89 -5.67
CA ILE A 31 2.64 -16.03 -4.46
C ILE A 31 3.53 -16.07 -3.22
N ALA A 32 3.13 -15.38 -2.17
CA ALA A 32 3.67 -15.52 -0.82
C ALA A 32 2.57 -16.07 0.09
N GLY A 33 2.00 -15.30 1.01
CA GLY A 33 0.93 -15.77 1.89
C GLY A 33 -0.43 -16.05 1.24
N GLY A 34 -0.62 -15.70 -0.03
CA GLY A 34 -1.83 -16.01 -0.83
C GLY A 34 -3.12 -15.32 -0.37
N THR A 35 -3.07 -14.49 0.67
CA THR A 35 -4.26 -13.88 1.30
C THR A 35 -5.06 -12.93 0.41
N ASP A 36 -4.45 -12.46 -0.65
CA ASP A 36 -5.08 -11.65 -1.70
C ASP A 36 -5.28 -12.44 -3.01
N LEU A 37 -4.24 -13.10 -3.47
CA LEU A 37 -4.25 -13.79 -4.76
C LEU A 37 -5.26 -14.94 -4.79
N ILE A 38 -5.30 -15.80 -3.78
CA ILE A 38 -6.19 -16.97 -3.77
C ILE A 38 -7.68 -16.57 -3.77
N PRO A 39 -8.15 -15.60 -2.93
CA PRO A 39 -9.50 -15.06 -3.05
C PRO A 39 -9.82 -14.52 -4.44
N ASN A 40 -8.92 -13.75 -5.06
CA ASN A 40 -9.10 -13.23 -6.41
C ASN A 40 -9.27 -14.37 -7.45
N LEU A 41 -8.43 -15.41 -7.37
CA LEU A 41 -8.56 -16.57 -8.26
C LEU A 41 -9.90 -17.32 -8.07
N ARG A 42 -10.43 -17.37 -6.83
CA ARG A 42 -11.76 -17.96 -6.54
C ARG A 42 -12.91 -17.13 -7.11
N ASP A 43 -12.71 -15.84 -7.28
CA ASP A 43 -13.68 -14.95 -7.92
C ASP A 43 -13.49 -14.87 -9.44
N GLY A 44 -12.63 -15.74 -10.00
CA GLY A 44 -12.33 -15.78 -11.44
C GLY A 44 -11.47 -14.62 -11.92
N VAL A 45 -10.80 -13.93 -11.00
CA VAL A 45 -9.87 -12.84 -11.33
C VAL A 45 -8.50 -13.41 -11.67
N GLY A 46 -8.27 -13.59 -12.96
CA GLY A 46 -7.06 -14.20 -13.50
C GLY A 46 -7.09 -15.73 -13.55
N LYS A 47 -6.32 -16.30 -14.48
CA LYS A 47 -6.15 -17.75 -14.69
C LYS A 47 -4.66 -18.02 -14.95
N PRO A 48 -3.77 -17.85 -13.96
CA PRO A 48 -2.35 -18.05 -14.17
C PRO A 48 -2.06 -19.52 -14.50
N PRO A 49 -1.18 -19.81 -15.46
CA PRO A 49 -0.78 -21.18 -15.75
C PRO A 49 0.10 -21.78 -14.65
N MET A 50 0.77 -20.89 -13.86
CA MET A 50 1.67 -21.27 -12.79
C MET A 50 1.64 -20.26 -11.65
N LEU A 51 1.70 -20.76 -10.41
CA LEU A 51 2.03 -19.97 -9.22
C LEU A 51 3.46 -20.29 -8.81
N ILE A 52 4.23 -19.24 -8.52
CA ILE A 52 5.63 -19.33 -8.07
C ILE A 52 5.65 -18.98 -6.59
N ASP A 53 5.82 -19.98 -5.74
CA ASP A 53 5.82 -19.81 -4.28
C ASP A 53 7.17 -19.24 -3.83
N LEU A 54 7.15 -18.03 -3.33
CA LEU A 54 8.32 -17.29 -2.85
C LEU A 54 8.66 -17.59 -1.38
N SER A 55 7.83 -18.35 -0.66
CA SER A 55 7.98 -18.57 0.78
C SER A 55 9.24 -19.34 1.17
N GLY A 56 9.78 -20.18 0.26
CA GLY A 56 11.00 -20.94 0.48
C GLY A 56 12.31 -20.15 0.27
N ILE A 57 12.25 -18.89 -0.17
CA ILE A 57 13.45 -18.09 -0.48
C ILE A 57 13.93 -17.36 0.77
N ALA A 58 14.97 -17.87 1.42
CA ALA A 58 15.48 -17.36 2.70
C ALA A 58 15.83 -15.84 2.66
N ALA A 59 16.39 -15.36 1.55
CA ALA A 59 16.76 -13.95 1.38
C ALA A 59 15.57 -12.98 1.56
N LEU A 60 14.34 -13.42 1.26
CA LEU A 60 13.14 -12.60 1.40
C LEU A 60 12.68 -12.40 2.86
N HIS A 61 13.21 -13.16 3.82
CA HIS A 61 12.79 -13.12 5.22
C HIS A 61 13.74 -12.34 6.14
N ALA A 62 14.77 -11.69 5.57
CA ALA A 62 15.72 -10.89 6.32
C ALA A 62 15.03 -9.65 6.95
N LEU A 63 15.37 -9.38 8.22
CA LEU A 63 14.97 -8.17 8.93
C LEU A 63 16.17 -7.70 9.74
N THR A 64 16.70 -6.53 9.36
CA THR A 64 17.87 -5.93 10.01
C THR A 64 17.58 -4.46 10.30
N ILE A 65 17.83 -4.03 11.53
CA ILE A 65 17.72 -2.63 11.96
C ILE A 65 19.04 -2.22 12.61
N THR A 66 19.63 -1.16 12.08
CA THR A 66 20.91 -0.61 12.56
C THR A 66 20.84 0.92 12.63
N SER A 67 21.90 1.56 13.09
CA SER A 67 22.04 3.02 13.01
C SER A 67 22.07 3.57 11.58
N ALA A 68 22.42 2.73 10.59
CA ALA A 68 22.42 3.09 9.17
C ALA A 68 21.04 2.96 8.48
N GLY A 69 20.02 2.50 9.22
CA GLY A 69 18.66 2.30 8.71
C GLY A 69 18.16 0.88 8.90
N ALA A 70 17.09 0.54 8.18
CA ALA A 70 16.48 -0.79 8.25
C ALA A 70 16.36 -1.43 6.86
N THR A 71 16.61 -2.74 6.80
CA THR A 71 16.31 -3.59 5.64
C THR A 71 15.25 -4.61 6.04
N ILE A 72 14.15 -4.63 5.29
CA ILE A 72 12.98 -5.47 5.57
C ILE A 72 12.67 -6.28 4.31
N GLY A 73 12.92 -7.57 4.37
CA GLY A 73 12.66 -8.49 3.26
C GLY A 73 11.19 -8.59 2.89
N ALA A 74 10.90 -8.77 1.62
CA ALA A 74 9.54 -8.83 1.10
C ALA A 74 8.71 -10.00 1.67
N GLY A 75 9.36 -11.08 2.12
CA GLY A 75 8.76 -12.24 2.78
C GLY A 75 8.50 -12.06 4.28
N VAL A 76 8.94 -10.96 4.90
CA VAL A 76 8.67 -10.69 6.31
C VAL A 76 7.16 -10.54 6.51
N THR A 77 6.59 -11.31 7.47
CA THR A 77 5.15 -11.32 7.70
C THR A 77 4.66 -10.06 8.39
N LEU A 78 3.41 -9.69 8.12
CA LEU A 78 2.77 -8.55 8.78
C LEU A 78 2.63 -8.75 10.28
N ALA A 79 2.46 -10.00 10.73
CA ALA A 79 2.46 -10.31 12.15
C ALA A 79 3.80 -9.95 12.81
N ARG A 80 4.93 -10.31 12.16
CA ARG A 80 6.26 -9.95 12.65
C ARG A 80 6.44 -8.44 12.68
N LEU A 81 6.07 -7.71 11.61
CA LEU A 81 6.15 -6.25 11.58
C LEU A 81 5.33 -5.58 12.69
N ALA A 82 4.15 -6.14 13.00
CA ALA A 82 3.26 -5.60 14.02
C ALA A 82 3.73 -5.87 15.46
N THR A 83 4.50 -6.95 15.70
CA THR A 83 4.84 -7.41 17.07
C THR A 83 6.30 -7.27 17.44
N ASP A 84 7.20 -7.16 16.48
CA ASP A 84 8.64 -7.04 16.70
C ASP A 84 8.98 -5.76 17.47
N ASP A 85 9.69 -5.90 18.59
CA ASP A 85 10.00 -4.76 19.48
C ASP A 85 11.02 -3.79 18.88
N GLN A 86 11.88 -4.24 17.97
CA GLN A 86 12.81 -3.35 17.27
C GLN A 86 12.05 -2.50 16.25
N ILE A 87 11.11 -3.08 15.51
CA ILE A 87 10.22 -2.33 14.60
C ILE A 87 9.38 -1.32 15.37
N LYS A 88 8.76 -1.71 16.49
CA LYS A 88 7.94 -0.79 17.30
C LYS A 88 8.72 0.40 17.82
N ARG A 89 10.01 0.21 18.17
CA ARG A 89 10.88 1.29 18.65
C ARG A 89 11.41 2.15 17.52
N ALA A 90 11.91 1.55 16.44
CA ALA A 90 12.61 2.27 15.37
C ALA A 90 11.65 2.82 14.30
N LEU A 91 10.57 2.09 13.99
CA LEU A 91 9.64 2.38 12.90
C LEU A 91 8.17 2.18 13.34
N PRO A 92 7.70 2.88 14.40
CA PRO A 92 6.37 2.67 14.99
C PRO A 92 5.23 2.79 13.97
N VAL A 93 5.32 3.70 13.01
CA VAL A 93 4.35 3.88 11.94
C VAL A 93 4.14 2.60 11.10
N LEU A 94 5.19 1.81 10.90
CA LEU A 94 5.12 0.56 10.16
C LEU A 94 4.40 -0.53 10.98
N ALA A 95 4.68 -0.61 12.28
CA ALA A 95 3.97 -1.51 13.19
C ALA A 95 2.47 -1.16 13.27
N GLU A 96 2.14 0.13 13.42
CA GLU A 96 0.75 0.63 13.41
C GLU A 96 0.03 0.25 12.10
N ALA A 97 0.66 0.53 10.95
CA ALA A 97 0.08 0.18 9.65
C ALA A 97 -0.17 -1.33 9.53
N ALA A 98 0.82 -2.16 9.89
CA ALA A 98 0.70 -3.63 9.85
C ALA A 98 -0.44 -4.14 10.74
N LEU A 99 -0.64 -3.57 11.93
CA LEU A 99 -1.73 -3.94 12.85
C LEU A 99 -3.12 -3.69 12.25
N THR A 100 -3.27 -2.72 11.35
CA THR A 100 -4.57 -2.39 10.74
C THR A 100 -4.95 -3.32 9.60
N VAL A 101 -4.00 -4.12 9.08
CA VAL A 101 -4.26 -5.03 7.96
C VAL A 101 -5.08 -6.22 8.41
N ALA A 102 -6.20 -6.46 7.75
CA ALA A 102 -7.05 -7.64 7.87
C ALA A 102 -7.31 -8.07 9.34
N GLY A 103 -7.10 -9.35 9.65
CA GLY A 103 -7.20 -9.94 10.97
C GLY A 103 -5.91 -10.70 11.35
N PRO A 104 -5.76 -11.13 12.63
CA PRO A 104 -4.54 -11.81 13.10
C PRO A 104 -4.12 -12.99 12.22
N GLY A 105 -5.07 -13.89 11.88
CA GLY A 105 -4.77 -15.08 11.07
C GLY A 105 -4.28 -14.73 9.65
N HIS A 106 -4.72 -13.62 9.05
CA HIS A 106 -4.18 -13.16 7.75
C HIS A 106 -2.75 -12.63 7.90
N ARG A 107 -2.48 -11.87 8.96
CA ARG A 107 -1.16 -11.27 9.19
C ARG A 107 -0.04 -12.29 9.43
N THR A 108 -0.36 -13.50 9.90
CA THR A 108 0.66 -14.56 10.12
C THR A 108 1.27 -15.06 8.82
N VAL A 109 0.59 -14.92 7.68
CA VAL A 109 1.05 -15.38 6.36
C VAL A 109 1.19 -14.26 5.34
N ALA A 110 0.40 -13.18 5.45
CA ALA A 110 0.55 -12.01 4.61
C ALA A 110 1.91 -11.34 4.85
N THR A 111 2.55 -10.88 3.77
CA THR A 111 3.94 -10.38 3.79
C THR A 111 4.03 -8.92 3.40
N LEU A 112 5.17 -8.29 3.71
CA LEU A 112 5.50 -6.93 3.26
C LEU A 112 5.36 -6.81 1.74
N GLY A 113 6.03 -7.68 0.98
CA GLY A 113 6.00 -7.65 -0.48
C GLY A 113 4.61 -7.86 -1.04
N GLY A 114 3.84 -8.81 -0.48
CA GLY A 114 2.45 -9.01 -0.87
C GLY A 114 1.56 -7.79 -0.60
N ASN A 115 1.82 -7.02 0.46
CA ASN A 115 1.09 -5.78 0.74
C ASN A 115 1.52 -4.61 -0.16
N LEU A 116 2.81 -4.49 -0.48
CA LEU A 116 3.32 -3.47 -1.41
C LEU A 116 2.91 -3.75 -2.86
N CYS A 117 2.78 -5.02 -3.25
CA CYS A 117 2.35 -5.44 -4.59
C CYS A 117 0.86 -5.82 -4.63
N LEU A 118 0.07 -5.40 -3.64
CA LEU A 118 -1.36 -5.69 -3.56
C LEU A 118 -2.08 -5.22 -4.82
N ASP A 119 -2.92 -6.09 -5.39
CA ASP A 119 -3.74 -5.71 -6.54
C ASP A 119 -4.75 -4.61 -6.16
N THR A 120 -5.03 -3.72 -7.10
CA THR A 120 -5.98 -2.61 -6.89
C THR A 120 -7.42 -3.11 -6.81
N ARG A 121 -8.24 -2.41 -6.03
CA ARG A 121 -9.63 -2.78 -5.72
C ARG A 121 -10.64 -1.87 -6.39
N CYS A 122 -11.71 -2.50 -6.93
CA CYS A 122 -12.81 -1.78 -7.55
C CYS A 122 -14.11 -2.56 -7.39
N VAL A 123 -15.19 -1.88 -7.06
CA VAL A 123 -16.52 -2.48 -6.93
C VAL A 123 -17.00 -3.14 -8.23
N PHE A 124 -16.52 -2.72 -9.38
CA PHE A 124 -16.84 -3.32 -10.69
C PHE A 124 -15.90 -4.46 -11.07
N TYR A 125 -14.68 -4.48 -10.58
CA TYR A 125 -13.70 -5.51 -10.90
C TYR A 125 -13.79 -6.71 -9.96
N ASN A 126 -13.94 -6.47 -8.65
CA ASN A 126 -13.98 -7.52 -7.63
C ASN A 126 -15.41 -8.12 -7.51
N GLN A 127 -15.88 -8.68 -8.59
CA GLN A 127 -17.17 -9.36 -8.75
C GLN A 127 -16.94 -10.76 -9.35
N SER A 128 -18.00 -11.60 -9.41
CA SER A 128 -17.92 -12.88 -10.10
C SER A 128 -17.71 -12.70 -11.61
N GLU A 129 -17.16 -13.73 -12.26
CA GLU A 129 -16.94 -13.73 -13.70
C GLU A 129 -18.24 -13.52 -14.48
N TRP A 130 -19.34 -14.16 -14.04
CA TRP A 130 -20.66 -13.96 -14.63
C TRP A 130 -21.09 -12.49 -14.60
N TRP A 131 -20.92 -11.81 -13.47
CA TRP A 131 -21.29 -10.40 -13.30
C TRP A 131 -20.44 -9.49 -14.20
N ARG A 132 -19.13 -9.72 -14.24
CA ARG A 132 -18.23 -8.92 -15.09
C ARG A 132 -18.57 -9.07 -16.56
N ARG A 133 -18.84 -10.29 -17.02
CA ARG A 133 -19.26 -10.59 -18.41
C ARG A 133 -20.59 -9.93 -18.76
N SER A 134 -21.58 -9.97 -17.86
CA SER A 134 -22.88 -9.32 -18.06
C SER A 134 -22.79 -7.80 -18.15
N ASN A 135 -21.68 -7.20 -17.66
CA ASN A 135 -21.40 -5.77 -17.77
C ASN A 135 -20.28 -5.47 -18.79
N GLU A 136 -20.07 -6.36 -19.77
CA GLU A 136 -19.11 -6.18 -20.88
C GLU A 136 -17.67 -5.93 -20.41
N TYR A 137 -17.30 -6.40 -19.19
CA TYR A 137 -16.03 -6.20 -18.55
C TYR A 137 -15.69 -4.71 -18.29
N CYS A 138 -14.44 -4.41 -18.00
CA CYS A 138 -13.91 -3.05 -17.80
C CYS A 138 -12.47 -2.98 -18.29
N LEU A 139 -11.90 -1.78 -18.39
CA LEU A 139 -10.50 -1.55 -18.84
C LEU A 139 -9.49 -2.49 -18.17
N LYS A 140 -9.66 -2.80 -16.87
CA LYS A 140 -8.74 -3.68 -16.14
C LYS A 140 -8.89 -5.16 -16.55
N HIS A 141 -9.97 -5.54 -17.21
CA HIS A 141 -10.29 -6.94 -17.54
C HIS A 141 -10.65 -7.15 -19.01
N GLY A 142 -10.05 -6.37 -19.90
CA GLY A 142 -10.16 -6.55 -21.34
C GLY A 142 -11.38 -5.90 -21.99
N GLY A 143 -12.14 -5.06 -21.27
CA GLY A 143 -13.17 -4.20 -21.83
C GLY A 143 -12.64 -2.81 -22.19
N ASP A 144 -13.47 -1.97 -22.76
CA ASP A 144 -13.09 -0.68 -23.35
C ASP A 144 -13.40 0.51 -22.43
N VAL A 145 -14.12 0.32 -21.34
CA VAL A 145 -14.62 1.40 -20.49
C VAL A 145 -14.23 1.17 -19.03
N CYS A 146 -13.83 2.25 -18.35
CA CYS A 146 -13.77 2.26 -16.89
C CYS A 146 -15.16 2.63 -16.33
N HIS A 147 -15.87 1.67 -15.68
CA HIS A 147 -17.21 1.93 -15.12
C HIS A 147 -17.23 2.95 -13.97
N VAL A 148 -16.04 3.27 -13.39
CA VAL A 148 -15.89 4.35 -12.38
C VAL A 148 -15.89 5.73 -13.05
N ALA A 149 -15.19 5.84 -14.20
CA ALA A 149 -15.05 7.06 -14.98
C ALA A 149 -15.17 6.73 -16.48
N PRO A 150 -16.39 6.60 -17.02
CA PRO A 150 -16.62 6.10 -18.39
C PRO A 150 -15.98 6.92 -19.51
N GLN A 151 -15.70 8.20 -19.26
CA GLN A 151 -14.99 9.07 -20.22
C GLN A 151 -13.47 9.06 -20.03
N GLY A 152 -12.96 8.42 -18.97
CA GLY A 152 -11.53 8.31 -18.67
C GLY A 152 -10.87 7.19 -19.46
N LYS A 153 -9.57 7.37 -19.73
CA LYS A 153 -8.74 6.37 -20.43
C LYS A 153 -7.94 5.47 -19.49
N GLN A 154 -8.01 5.71 -18.20
CA GLN A 154 -7.26 4.99 -17.15
C GLN A 154 -8.19 4.22 -16.23
N CYS A 155 -7.67 3.16 -15.62
CA CYS A 155 -8.38 2.44 -14.58
C CYS A 155 -8.25 3.17 -13.24
N HIS A 156 -9.38 3.41 -12.58
CA HIS A 156 -9.44 4.06 -11.27
C HIS A 156 -9.59 3.07 -10.10
N ALA A 157 -9.24 1.78 -10.30
CA ALA A 157 -9.22 0.84 -9.19
C ALA A 157 -8.20 1.29 -8.13
N ALA A 158 -8.64 1.35 -6.86
CA ALA A 158 -7.84 1.93 -5.80
C ALA A 158 -6.77 0.97 -5.27
N PHE A 159 -5.54 1.44 -5.10
CA PHE A 159 -4.54 0.74 -4.31
C PHE A 159 -4.91 0.82 -2.82
N SER A 160 -4.81 -0.30 -2.11
CA SER A 160 -5.33 -0.43 -0.74
C SER A 160 -4.35 -1.06 0.26
N GLY A 161 -3.05 -1.14 -0.09
CA GLY A 161 -2.00 -1.61 0.82
C GLY A 161 -1.71 -0.58 1.91
N ASP A 162 -1.74 -1.00 3.17
CA ASP A 162 -1.57 -0.09 4.33
C ASP A 162 -0.09 0.23 4.60
N LEU A 163 0.86 -0.64 4.20
CA LEU A 163 2.30 -0.44 4.48
C LEU A 163 2.95 0.59 3.57
N ALA A 164 2.46 0.74 2.34
CA ALA A 164 3.05 1.66 1.37
C ALA A 164 3.10 3.12 1.87
N PRO A 165 2.02 3.74 2.37
CA PRO A 165 2.10 5.11 2.89
C PRO A 165 3.03 5.23 4.10
N ALA A 166 3.11 4.22 4.98
CA ALA A 166 4.05 4.21 6.11
C ALA A 166 5.50 4.25 5.63
N LEU A 167 5.85 3.44 4.63
CA LEU A 167 7.19 3.42 4.06
C LEU A 167 7.51 4.67 3.22
N LEU A 168 6.51 5.24 2.54
CA LEU A 168 6.68 6.49 1.78
C LEU A 168 7.08 7.66 2.67
N VAL A 169 6.41 7.87 3.81
CA VAL A 169 6.78 8.96 4.73
C VAL A 169 8.14 8.76 5.37
N LEU A 170 8.61 7.51 5.50
CA LEU A 170 9.94 7.16 5.96
C LEU A 170 11.03 7.33 4.88
N GLY A 171 10.65 7.60 3.63
CA GLY A 171 11.61 7.75 2.53
C GLY A 171 12.23 6.43 2.07
N ALA A 172 11.49 5.34 2.12
CA ALA A 172 12.00 4.03 1.77
C ALA A 172 12.34 3.89 0.28
N ASN A 173 13.40 3.12 0.00
CA ASN A 173 13.71 2.57 -1.31
C ASN A 173 13.32 1.09 -1.36
N VAL A 174 13.17 0.53 -2.54
CA VAL A 174 12.93 -0.89 -2.75
C VAL A 174 14.01 -1.52 -3.61
N GLU A 175 14.31 -2.78 -3.30
CA GLU A 175 15.17 -3.65 -4.08
C GLU A 175 14.32 -4.63 -4.88
N ILE A 176 14.62 -4.78 -6.16
CA ILE A 176 13.91 -5.63 -7.10
C ILE A 176 14.93 -6.54 -7.77
N ALA A 177 14.69 -7.84 -7.76
CA ALA A 177 15.45 -8.81 -8.53
C ALA A 177 14.70 -9.16 -9.82
N GLY A 178 15.44 -9.26 -10.92
CA GLY A 178 14.91 -9.64 -12.21
C GLY A 178 15.90 -10.50 -13.02
N PRO A 179 15.51 -10.94 -14.22
CA PRO A 179 16.33 -11.80 -15.06
C PRO A 179 17.65 -11.14 -15.51
N HIS A 180 17.74 -9.82 -15.43
CA HIS A 180 18.91 -9.02 -15.83
C HIS A 180 19.70 -8.48 -14.64
N GLY A 181 19.44 -8.95 -13.43
CA GLY A 181 20.09 -8.50 -12.20
C GLY A 181 19.15 -7.78 -11.23
N ALA A 182 19.73 -7.13 -10.21
CA ALA A 182 19.00 -6.36 -9.22
C ALA A 182 19.00 -4.87 -9.57
N ARG A 183 17.93 -4.18 -9.20
CA ARG A 183 17.82 -2.72 -9.27
C ARG A 183 17.19 -2.15 -8.00
N HIS A 184 17.53 -0.89 -7.70
CA HIS A 184 16.98 -0.13 -6.58
C HIS A 184 16.27 1.12 -7.10
N LEU A 185 15.16 1.48 -6.48
CA LEU A 185 14.44 2.72 -6.78
C LEU A 185 13.72 3.23 -5.52
N PRO A 186 13.39 4.53 -5.47
CA PRO A 186 12.48 5.07 -4.45
C PRO A 186 11.15 4.30 -4.47
N LEU A 187 10.59 4.02 -3.29
CA LEU A 187 9.29 3.30 -3.23
C LEU A 187 8.19 4.02 -4.02
N ALA A 188 8.22 5.34 -4.10
CA ALA A 188 7.23 6.10 -4.88
C ALA A 188 7.23 5.72 -6.37
N ASP A 189 8.41 5.38 -6.93
CA ASP A 189 8.59 5.05 -8.33
C ASP A 189 8.20 3.59 -8.66
N LEU A 190 7.88 2.80 -7.63
CA LEU A 190 7.28 1.46 -7.82
C LEU A 190 5.86 1.54 -8.39
N TYR A 191 5.20 2.71 -8.28
CA TYR A 191 3.78 2.86 -8.57
C TYR A 191 3.49 3.88 -9.66
N VAL A 192 2.47 3.58 -10.48
CA VAL A 192 1.88 4.51 -11.44
C VAL A 192 0.39 4.70 -11.18
N GLU A 193 -0.19 5.81 -11.63
CA GLU A 193 -1.61 6.15 -11.43
C GLU A 193 -2.49 5.47 -12.51
N ASP A 194 -2.37 4.13 -12.62
CA ASP A 194 -3.28 3.31 -13.44
C ASP A 194 -3.62 2.03 -12.69
N GLY A 195 -4.87 1.90 -12.25
CA GLY A 195 -5.31 0.74 -11.48
C GLY A 195 -5.28 -0.60 -12.23
N ALA A 196 -5.13 -0.60 -13.54
CA ALA A 196 -4.96 -1.82 -14.32
C ALA A 196 -3.51 -2.32 -14.32
N ALA A 197 -2.53 -1.40 -14.27
CA ALA A 197 -1.11 -1.70 -14.32
C ALA A 197 -0.33 -0.76 -13.36
N HIS A 198 -0.69 -0.79 -12.07
CA HIS A 198 -0.23 0.17 -11.07
C HIS A 198 1.23 -0.03 -10.59
N LEU A 199 1.89 -1.14 -10.96
CA LEU A 199 3.29 -1.43 -10.61
C LEU A 199 4.22 -1.25 -11.80
N THR A 200 5.42 -0.71 -11.55
CA THR A 200 6.49 -0.57 -12.54
C THR A 200 7.36 -1.82 -12.64
N LEU A 201 6.93 -2.94 -12.04
CA LEU A 201 7.62 -4.22 -12.15
C LEU A 201 7.51 -4.77 -13.56
N GLY A 202 8.66 -5.12 -14.15
CA GLY A 202 8.75 -5.80 -15.43
C GLY A 202 8.49 -7.31 -15.32
N THR A 203 8.42 -7.97 -16.48
CA THR A 203 8.27 -9.43 -16.56
C THR A 203 9.48 -10.13 -15.88
N GLY A 204 9.22 -11.03 -14.96
CA GLY A 204 10.26 -11.73 -14.20
C GLY A 204 10.84 -10.95 -13.03
N GLU A 205 10.39 -9.72 -12.77
CA GLU A 205 10.84 -8.94 -11.63
C GLU A 205 10.07 -9.30 -10.35
N ILE A 206 10.81 -9.40 -9.25
CA ILE A 206 10.32 -9.76 -7.92
C ILE A 206 10.82 -8.72 -6.92
N LEU A 207 9.91 -8.18 -6.10
CA LEU A 207 10.26 -7.31 -4.98
C LEU A 207 11.03 -8.12 -3.91
N VAL A 208 12.23 -7.67 -3.56
CA VAL A 208 13.13 -8.37 -2.63
C VAL A 208 13.06 -7.80 -1.22
N ALA A 209 13.18 -6.48 -1.09
CA ALA A 209 13.22 -5.81 0.20
C ALA A 209 12.79 -4.34 0.10
N ALA A 210 12.42 -3.77 1.25
CA ALA A 210 12.35 -2.35 1.46
C ALA A 210 13.51 -1.90 2.36
N HIS A 211 14.18 -0.82 1.94
CA HIS A 211 15.29 -0.18 2.66
C HIS A 211 14.82 1.17 3.19
N VAL A 212 14.78 1.30 4.50
CA VAL A 212 14.38 2.53 5.19
C VAL A 212 15.64 3.26 5.67
N PRO A 213 15.87 4.50 5.25
CA PRO A 213 17.03 5.28 5.71
C PRO A 213 16.94 5.57 7.22
N PRO A 214 18.05 5.98 7.86
CA PRO A 214 18.03 6.43 9.24
C PRO A 214 17.00 7.54 9.43
N GLN A 215 16.20 7.46 10.49
CA GLN A 215 15.19 8.48 10.78
C GLN A 215 15.76 9.53 11.73
N PRO A 216 15.45 10.81 11.54
CA PRO A 216 15.84 11.86 12.47
C PRO A 216 15.31 11.59 13.88
N VAL A 217 16.12 11.87 14.91
CA VAL A 217 15.78 11.58 16.32
C VAL A 217 14.49 12.29 16.76
N ASN A 218 14.21 13.47 16.21
CA ASN A 218 13.03 14.27 16.55
C ASN A 218 11.83 14.01 15.65
N ALA A 219 11.95 13.12 14.66
CA ALA A 219 10.84 12.77 13.79
C ALA A 219 9.84 11.89 14.54
N ARG A 220 8.57 12.26 14.45
CA ARG A 220 7.45 11.44 14.90
C ARG A 220 6.66 10.99 13.69
N ALA A 221 6.30 9.71 13.63
CA ALA A 221 5.52 9.17 12.53
C ALA A 221 4.41 8.26 13.06
N GLY A 222 3.28 8.25 12.37
CA GLY A 222 2.13 7.43 12.74
C GLY A 222 1.25 7.10 11.53
N TYR A 223 0.32 6.16 11.72
CA TYR A 223 -0.62 5.72 10.71
C TYR A 223 -2.05 5.70 11.26
N ARG A 224 -3.01 6.16 10.46
CA ARG A 224 -4.44 6.10 10.77
C ARG A 224 -5.21 5.60 9.56
N LYS A 225 -6.22 4.76 9.81
CA LYS A 225 -7.06 4.12 8.79
C LYS A 225 -8.54 4.30 9.11
N ALA A 226 -9.29 4.81 8.16
CA ALA A 226 -10.76 4.72 8.17
C ALA A 226 -11.20 3.48 7.41
N ARG A 227 -12.12 2.74 7.99
CA ARG A 227 -12.72 1.53 7.41
C ARG A 227 -14.17 1.38 7.90
N ALA A 228 -14.98 0.62 7.18
CA ALA A 228 -16.38 0.40 7.56
C ALA A 228 -16.53 -0.64 8.68
N ARG A 229 -15.66 -1.64 8.71
CA ARG A 229 -15.68 -2.74 9.69
C ARG A 229 -14.48 -2.66 10.63
N GLY A 230 -14.58 -3.25 11.82
CA GLY A 230 -13.51 -3.29 12.81
C GLY A 230 -12.28 -4.10 12.39
N ALA A 231 -12.43 -5.10 11.51
CA ALA A 231 -11.37 -5.94 10.98
C ALA A 231 -11.70 -6.44 9.57
N ILE A 232 -10.72 -7.03 8.88
CA ILE A 232 -10.85 -7.63 7.55
C ILE A 232 -11.52 -6.65 6.57
N ASP A 233 -10.96 -5.44 6.49
CA ASP A 233 -11.48 -4.39 5.62
C ASP A 233 -10.35 -3.57 5.01
N PHE A 234 -10.53 -3.20 3.75
CA PHE A 234 -9.63 -2.27 3.06
C PHE A 234 -9.87 -0.84 3.51
N PRO A 235 -8.87 0.06 3.39
CA PRO A 235 -9.05 1.45 3.77
C PRO A 235 -10.09 2.15 2.88
N LEU A 236 -11.04 2.85 3.50
CA LEU A 236 -11.76 3.93 2.85
C LEU A 236 -10.80 5.08 2.55
N ALA A 237 -9.90 5.34 3.50
CA ALA A 237 -8.70 6.14 3.39
C ALA A 237 -7.71 5.68 4.47
N GLY A 238 -6.44 5.52 4.10
CA GLY A 238 -5.31 5.32 5.01
C GLY A 238 -4.35 6.49 4.88
N VAL A 239 -3.86 7.00 5.98
CA VAL A 239 -2.96 8.15 6.04
C VAL A 239 -1.79 7.83 6.97
N ALA A 240 -0.57 7.95 6.45
CA ALA A 240 0.64 8.04 7.24
C ALA A 240 1.13 9.49 7.28
N ALA A 241 1.70 9.91 8.40
CA ALA A 241 2.38 11.19 8.49
C ALA A 241 3.70 11.03 9.25
N ARG A 242 4.70 11.83 8.85
CA ARG A 242 5.94 12.06 9.58
C ARG A 242 6.10 13.56 9.80
N VAL A 243 6.34 13.95 11.04
CA VAL A 243 6.43 15.35 11.45
C VAL A 243 7.70 15.53 12.25
N GLU A 244 8.47 16.56 11.94
CA GLU A 244 9.54 17.08 12.78
C GLU A 244 9.15 18.46 13.27
N THR A 245 9.41 18.75 14.54
CA THR A 245 9.14 20.06 15.12
C THR A 245 10.37 20.61 15.85
N ARG A 246 10.55 21.94 15.77
CA ARG A 246 11.57 22.66 16.53
C ARG A 246 10.99 24.00 16.97
N ASN A 247 11.13 24.35 18.25
CA ASN A 247 10.63 25.61 18.84
C ASN A 247 9.12 25.83 18.55
N GLY A 248 8.31 24.77 18.59
CA GLY A 248 6.87 24.84 18.34
C GLY A 248 6.44 24.96 16.88
N CYS A 249 7.39 25.01 15.94
CA CYS A 249 7.09 25.04 14.49
C CYS A 249 7.45 23.72 13.82
N ILE A 250 6.74 23.37 12.76
CA ILE A 250 7.02 22.22 11.90
C ILE A 250 8.27 22.51 11.08
N THR A 251 9.27 21.62 11.10
CA THR A 251 10.51 21.73 10.32
C THR A 251 10.57 20.72 9.17
N ASP A 252 9.82 19.62 9.24
CA ASP A 252 9.56 18.70 8.12
C ASP A 252 8.17 18.10 8.28
N LEU A 253 7.46 17.97 7.17
CA LEU A 253 6.13 17.35 7.11
C LEU A 253 6.01 16.49 5.87
N ARG A 254 5.83 15.19 6.07
CA ARG A 254 5.51 14.23 5.02
C ARG A 254 4.18 13.57 5.33
N VAL A 255 3.30 13.56 4.37
CA VAL A 255 1.99 12.90 4.46
C VAL A 255 1.83 12.00 3.26
N ALA A 256 1.45 10.75 3.47
CA ALA A 256 1.20 9.80 2.40
C ALA A 256 -0.17 9.13 2.56
N LEU A 257 -0.79 8.80 1.45
CA LEU A 257 -2.16 8.29 1.40
C LEU A 257 -2.25 6.97 0.65
N THR A 258 -3.25 6.18 1.02
CA THR A 258 -3.67 4.94 0.34
C THR A 258 -5.19 4.80 0.38
N GLY A 259 -5.73 3.92 -0.45
CA GLY A 259 -7.16 3.64 -0.52
C GLY A 259 -7.95 4.64 -1.36
N THR A 260 -7.39 5.74 -1.78
CA THR A 260 -8.10 6.83 -2.47
C THR A 260 -7.77 6.95 -3.95
N ASN A 261 -6.57 6.57 -4.37
CA ASN A 261 -6.07 6.69 -5.73
C ASN A 261 -5.64 5.31 -6.26
N ALA A 262 -5.30 5.20 -7.53
CA ALA A 262 -4.81 3.95 -8.11
C ALA A 262 -3.40 3.57 -7.60
N ARG A 263 -2.70 4.50 -6.97
CA ARG A 263 -1.41 4.31 -6.30
C ARG A 263 -1.41 4.90 -4.89
N PRO A 264 -0.53 4.44 -3.99
CA PRO A 264 -0.17 5.21 -2.81
C PRO A 264 0.70 6.39 -3.23
N PHE A 265 0.61 7.51 -2.53
CA PHE A 265 1.40 8.69 -2.92
C PHE A 265 1.76 9.57 -1.72
N LEU A 266 2.86 10.30 -1.84
CA LEU A 266 3.22 11.41 -0.97
C LEU A 266 2.41 12.64 -1.39
N LEU A 267 1.84 13.34 -0.43
CA LEU A 267 1.13 14.59 -0.64
C LEU A 267 2.12 15.68 -1.08
N GLU A 268 1.82 16.34 -2.17
CA GLU A 268 2.59 17.47 -2.68
C GLU A 268 2.21 18.78 -1.99
N GLY A 269 3.15 19.73 -1.88
CA GLY A 269 2.94 21.07 -1.31
C GLY A 269 2.96 21.10 0.23
N THR A 270 3.42 20.05 0.90
CA THR A 270 3.60 20.05 2.36
C THR A 270 4.77 20.93 2.81
N ASP A 271 5.72 21.21 1.93
CA ASP A 271 6.84 22.14 2.12
C ASP A 271 6.38 23.59 2.37
N GLU A 272 5.26 24.01 1.78
CA GLU A 272 4.64 25.33 2.03
C GLU A 272 4.12 25.51 3.47
N LEU A 273 3.98 24.40 4.20
CA LEU A 273 3.53 24.37 5.59
C LEU A 273 4.70 24.37 6.60
N VAL A 274 5.93 24.22 6.15
CA VAL A 274 7.14 24.21 6.97
C VAL A 274 7.44 25.62 7.49
N GLY A 275 8.03 25.71 8.70
CA GLY A 275 8.36 26.96 9.38
C GLY A 275 7.19 27.56 10.18
N ARG A 276 6.03 26.92 10.19
CA ARG A 276 4.82 27.43 10.84
C ARG A 276 4.42 26.56 12.05
N PRO A 277 3.71 27.13 13.04
CA PRO A 277 3.12 26.35 14.12
C PRO A 277 2.00 25.45 13.58
N PRO A 278 1.75 24.27 14.19
CA PRO A 278 0.67 23.35 13.78
C PRO A 278 -0.71 23.86 14.30
N ASP A 279 -1.08 25.08 13.94
CA ASP A 279 -2.32 25.73 14.29
C ASP A 279 -3.49 25.31 13.36
N ASP A 280 -4.68 25.82 13.67
CA ASP A 280 -5.90 25.50 12.89
C ASP A 280 -5.83 25.98 11.43
N ASP A 281 -5.10 27.08 11.15
CA ASP A 281 -4.94 27.58 9.78
C ASP A 281 -4.05 26.63 8.97
N LEU A 282 -2.88 26.26 9.49
CA LEU A 282 -2.00 25.26 8.87
C LEU A 282 -2.73 23.93 8.64
N LEU A 283 -3.42 23.43 9.66
CA LEU A 283 -4.15 22.16 9.58
C LEU A 283 -5.32 22.22 8.58
N THR A 284 -5.95 23.39 8.41
CA THR A 284 -6.98 23.62 7.38
C THR A 284 -6.37 23.63 5.97
N GLN A 285 -5.21 24.25 5.80
CA GLN A 285 -4.49 24.21 4.52
C GLN A 285 -4.07 22.80 4.16
N LEU A 286 -3.52 22.03 5.11
CA LEU A 286 -3.20 20.61 4.90
C LEU A 286 -4.45 19.82 4.46
N ALA A 287 -5.59 20.03 5.12
CA ALA A 287 -6.85 19.37 4.74
C ALA A 287 -7.26 19.68 3.28
N LYS A 288 -7.10 20.94 2.84
CA LYS A 288 -7.37 21.36 1.46
C LYS A 288 -6.41 20.70 0.46
N LEU A 289 -5.11 20.59 0.78
CA LEU A 289 -4.13 19.89 -0.05
C LEU A 289 -4.54 18.42 -0.25
N VAL A 290 -4.92 17.74 0.83
CA VAL A 290 -5.40 16.35 0.75
C VAL A 290 -6.63 16.26 -0.13
N GLN A 291 -7.67 17.09 0.11
CA GLN A 291 -8.91 17.05 -0.68
C GLN A 291 -8.68 17.28 -2.18
N LYS A 292 -7.69 18.08 -2.55
CA LYS A 292 -7.33 18.37 -3.95
C LYS A 292 -6.68 17.18 -4.65
N GLN A 293 -5.88 16.39 -3.93
CA GLN A 293 -5.04 15.34 -4.52
C GLN A 293 -5.65 13.93 -4.43
N VAL A 294 -6.61 13.71 -3.53
CA VAL A 294 -7.30 12.42 -3.46
C VAL A 294 -8.43 12.32 -4.48
N SER A 295 -8.50 11.17 -5.15
CA SER A 295 -9.53 10.86 -6.16
C SER A 295 -10.26 9.55 -5.85
N PRO A 296 -10.93 9.44 -4.68
CA PRO A 296 -11.56 8.20 -4.27
C PRO A 296 -12.78 7.86 -5.12
N MET A 297 -12.86 6.61 -5.57
CA MET A 297 -14.08 6.09 -6.15
C MET A 297 -15.16 5.86 -5.06
N ARG A 298 -16.42 5.81 -5.45
CA ARG A 298 -17.49 5.31 -4.58
C ARG A 298 -17.32 3.80 -4.34
N THR A 299 -17.75 3.33 -3.20
CA THR A 299 -17.95 1.91 -2.91
C THR A 299 -19.45 1.60 -2.82
N THR A 300 -19.81 0.33 -2.57
CA THR A 300 -21.21 -0.06 -2.35
C THR A 300 -21.82 0.57 -1.11
N VAL A 301 -21.00 0.96 -0.13
CA VAL A 301 -21.45 1.49 1.17
C VAL A 301 -21.04 2.93 1.43
N THR A 302 -20.17 3.51 0.61
CA THR A 302 -19.55 4.81 0.90
C THR A 302 -19.38 5.65 -0.36
N GLN A 303 -19.81 6.89 -0.29
CA GLN A 303 -19.67 7.84 -1.38
C GLN A 303 -18.25 8.43 -1.46
N SER A 304 -17.84 8.85 -2.65
CA SER A 304 -16.51 9.44 -2.93
C SER A 304 -16.23 10.67 -2.07
N ASN A 305 -17.21 11.56 -1.92
CA ASN A 305 -17.05 12.78 -1.14
C ASN A 305 -16.78 12.52 0.35
N TYR A 306 -17.49 11.55 0.95
CA TYR A 306 -17.21 11.13 2.33
C TYR A 306 -15.77 10.63 2.48
N ARG A 307 -15.28 9.78 1.55
CA ARG A 307 -13.91 9.27 1.58
C ARG A 307 -12.87 10.38 1.44
N ARG A 308 -13.14 11.41 0.60
CA ARG A 308 -12.29 12.59 0.45
C ARG A 308 -12.21 13.40 1.75
N GLN A 309 -13.35 13.61 2.40
CA GLN A 309 -13.40 14.32 3.69
C GLN A 309 -12.69 13.54 4.79
N VAL A 310 -12.91 12.24 4.87
CA VAL A 310 -12.27 11.37 5.87
C VAL A 310 -10.75 11.38 5.71
N ALA A 311 -10.21 11.30 4.49
CA ALA A 311 -8.77 11.40 4.24
C ALA A 311 -8.19 12.70 4.80
N ALA A 312 -8.85 13.84 4.54
CA ALA A 312 -8.43 15.15 5.03
C ALA A 312 -8.51 15.26 6.57
N VAL A 313 -9.57 14.74 7.17
CA VAL A 313 -9.71 14.70 8.64
C VAL A 313 -8.65 13.84 9.30
N LEU A 314 -8.33 12.67 8.73
CA LEU A 314 -7.28 11.80 9.26
C LEU A 314 -5.91 12.48 9.18
N ALA A 315 -5.57 13.11 8.04
CA ALA A 315 -4.30 13.82 7.88
C ALA A 315 -4.17 14.96 8.89
N ARG A 316 -5.22 15.79 9.03
CA ARG A 316 -5.26 16.89 10.01
C ARG A 316 -5.05 16.39 11.43
N ARG A 317 -5.82 15.38 11.86
CA ARG A 317 -5.75 14.84 13.22
C ARG A 317 -4.41 14.20 13.51
N LEU A 318 -3.90 13.39 12.60
CA LEU A 318 -2.62 12.72 12.79
C LEU A 318 -1.46 13.71 12.84
N THR A 319 -1.44 14.71 11.96
CA THR A 319 -0.39 15.75 11.97
C THR A 319 -0.42 16.56 13.26
N CYS A 320 -1.61 16.96 13.73
CA CYS A 320 -1.76 17.67 15.01
C CYS A 320 -1.24 16.81 16.18
N GLU A 321 -1.63 15.55 16.27
CA GLU A 321 -1.19 14.60 17.31
C GLU A 321 0.33 14.45 17.33
N LEU A 322 0.94 14.22 16.16
CA LEU A 322 2.39 14.03 16.03
C LEU A 322 3.18 15.30 16.32
N ALA A 323 2.62 16.47 16.03
CA ALA A 323 3.23 17.75 16.37
C ALA A 323 3.10 18.12 17.86
N GLY A 324 2.44 17.31 18.68
CA GLY A 324 2.24 17.54 20.11
C GLY A 324 1.03 18.40 20.46
N GLY A 325 0.15 18.66 19.48
CA GLY A 325 -1.11 19.36 19.68
C GLY A 325 -2.20 18.46 20.26
N VAL A 326 -3.19 19.06 20.93
CA VAL A 326 -4.40 18.37 21.39
C VAL A 326 -5.46 18.49 20.32
N VAL A 327 -5.86 17.36 19.75
CA VAL A 327 -7.01 17.32 18.82
C VAL A 327 -8.29 17.57 19.63
N ALA A 328 -8.95 18.69 19.40
CA ALA A 328 -10.30 18.89 19.94
C ALA A 328 -11.19 17.73 19.44
N ARG A 329 -11.70 16.91 20.35
CA ARG A 329 -12.72 15.90 20.00
C ARG A 329 -13.95 16.68 19.53
N PRO A 330 -14.56 16.33 18.40
CA PRO A 330 -15.87 16.87 18.09
C PRO A 330 -16.80 16.54 19.26
N THR A 331 -17.43 17.54 19.80
CA THR A 331 -18.59 17.35 20.70
C THR A 331 -19.61 16.48 19.96
N PRO A 332 -20.19 15.48 20.65
CA PRO A 332 -21.14 14.55 20.05
C PRO A 332 -22.37 15.22 19.44
#